data_b2fe6f1fcdcfeb32df1bfae6145cbdfc
#
_entry.id   b2fe6f1fcdcfeb32df1bfae6145cbdfc
#
_cell.length_a   1.000
_cell.length_b   1.000
_cell.length_c   1.000
_cell.angle_alpha   90.00
_cell.angle_beta   90.00
_cell.angle_gamma   90.00
#
_symmetry.space_group_name_H-M   'P 1'
#
loop_
_entity.id
_entity.type
_entity.pdbx_description
1 polymer ?
#
loop_
_entity_poly.entity_id
_entity_poly.type
_entity_poly.pdbx_seq_one_letter_code
_entity_poly.pdbx_strand_id
1 'polypeptide(L)'
;DGIFTYEQAEKLKIIRGHMDSLERHKAELESLILEIAQNYLPQIELLLTVPGIHDAFTAIRILAEIGADMTVFDTSKHLCSWAGLTPQNAESAGKKKTTRIGKSGAYLKPLLIQVALAASRGEKHPEIYGKKQALQKRRGKKKAIVAIARRLLTAIYHILSKNEPYNPAAYIQEDKNPMARQISQEKAFEMLARMGFIVSNPSPLSSSG
;
A
#
# COMPACT_ATOMS: atom_id res chain seq x y z
N ASP A 1 12.30 31.50 -36.36
CA ASP A 1 10.91 32.00 -36.25
C ASP A 1 10.06 31.19 -37.22
N GLY A 2 9.40 30.15 -36.69
CA GLY A 2 8.50 29.30 -37.47
C GLY A 2 7.19 30.02 -37.73
N ILE A 3 6.99 30.52 -38.91
CA ILE A 3 5.71 31.08 -39.36
C ILE A 3 4.80 29.89 -39.68
N PHE A 4 3.70 29.72 -38.94
CA PHE A 4 2.68 28.72 -39.25
C PHE A 4 2.03 29.07 -40.62
N THR A 5 1.85 28.06 -41.47
CA THR A 5 1.01 28.21 -42.63
C THR A 5 -0.45 28.40 -42.22
N TYR A 6 -1.27 29.01 -43.12
CA TYR A 6 -2.72 29.17 -42.87
C TYR A 6 -3.40 27.85 -42.46
N GLU A 7 -3.09 26.75 -43.17
CA GLU A 7 -3.65 25.43 -42.86
C GLU A 7 -3.26 24.91 -41.48
N GLN A 8 -1.99 25.15 -41.08
CA GLN A 8 -1.51 24.77 -39.76
C GLN A 8 -2.21 25.58 -38.65
N ALA A 9 -2.41 26.88 -38.87
CA ALA A 9 -3.12 27.76 -37.94
C ALA A 9 -4.60 27.32 -37.76
N GLU A 10 -5.30 26.98 -38.83
CA GLU A 10 -6.69 26.53 -38.75
C GLU A 10 -6.80 25.16 -38.07
N LYS A 11 -5.90 24.21 -38.38
CA LYS A 11 -5.84 22.92 -37.64
C LYS A 11 -5.60 23.12 -36.14
N LEU A 12 -4.69 24.02 -35.76
CA LEU A 12 -4.41 24.32 -34.36
C LEU A 12 -5.61 24.95 -33.63
N LYS A 13 -6.39 25.83 -34.30
CA LYS A 13 -7.62 26.39 -33.73
C LYS A 13 -8.65 25.32 -33.45
N ILE A 14 -8.87 24.38 -34.38
CA ILE A 14 -9.81 23.25 -34.17
C ILE A 14 -9.37 22.37 -33.01
N ILE A 15 -8.07 22.00 -32.97
CA ILE A 15 -7.51 21.19 -31.87
C ILE A 15 -7.67 21.93 -30.55
N ARG A 16 -7.37 23.25 -30.49
CA ARG A 16 -7.51 24.07 -29.31
C ARG A 16 -8.96 24.11 -28.80
N GLY A 17 -9.91 24.36 -29.69
CA GLY A 17 -11.33 24.36 -29.35
C GLY A 17 -11.81 23.01 -28.80
N HIS A 18 -11.27 21.89 -29.33
CA HIS A 18 -11.57 20.57 -28.75
C HIS A 18 -10.95 20.38 -27.35
N MET A 19 -9.71 20.81 -27.16
CA MET A 19 -9.07 20.78 -25.83
C MET A 19 -9.85 21.62 -24.81
N ASP A 20 -10.24 22.85 -25.14
CA ASP A 20 -11.03 23.73 -24.28
C ASP A 20 -12.39 23.10 -23.91
N SER A 21 -13.00 22.39 -24.87
CA SER A 21 -14.24 21.64 -24.64
C SER A 21 -14.04 20.46 -23.67
N LEU A 22 -12.94 19.71 -23.80
CA LEU A 22 -12.60 18.61 -22.89
C LEU A 22 -12.30 19.10 -21.48
N GLU A 23 -11.60 20.24 -21.35
CA GLU A 23 -11.31 20.84 -20.05
C GLU A 23 -12.60 21.28 -19.33
N ARG A 24 -13.56 21.87 -20.07
CA ARG A 24 -14.88 22.22 -19.52
C ARG A 24 -15.64 20.99 -19.05
N HIS A 25 -15.77 19.95 -19.89
CA HIS A 25 -16.47 18.73 -19.50
C HIS A 25 -15.79 18.02 -18.33
N LYS A 26 -14.45 18.08 -18.25
CA LYS A 26 -13.70 17.58 -17.10
C LYS A 26 -14.09 18.33 -15.83
N ALA A 27 -14.15 19.67 -15.85
CA ALA A 27 -14.55 20.47 -14.71
C ALA A 27 -15.99 20.17 -14.25
N GLU A 28 -16.92 19.99 -15.21
CA GLU A 28 -18.31 19.62 -14.93
C GLU A 28 -18.38 18.24 -14.22
N LEU A 29 -17.61 17.24 -14.73
CA LEU A 29 -17.53 15.91 -14.11
C LEU A 29 -16.89 15.95 -12.73
N GLU A 30 -15.84 16.73 -12.54
CA GLU A 30 -15.20 16.93 -11.23
C GLU A 30 -16.17 17.53 -10.21
N SER A 31 -16.97 18.53 -10.62
CA SER A 31 -18.01 19.11 -9.77
C SER A 31 -19.08 18.09 -9.36
N LEU A 32 -19.57 17.31 -10.32
CA LEU A 32 -20.54 16.24 -10.06
C LEU A 32 -19.98 15.16 -9.11
N ILE A 33 -18.73 14.76 -9.31
CA ILE A 33 -18.05 13.79 -8.44
C ILE A 33 -17.96 14.32 -7.01
N LEU A 34 -17.60 15.59 -6.84
CA LEU A 34 -17.52 16.21 -5.51
C LEU A 34 -18.89 16.34 -4.84
N GLU A 35 -19.94 16.64 -5.59
CA GLU A 35 -21.31 16.66 -5.08
C GLU A 35 -21.73 15.27 -4.55
N ILE A 36 -21.53 14.21 -5.32
CA ILE A 36 -21.84 12.83 -4.89
C ILE A 36 -20.99 12.44 -3.67
N ALA A 37 -19.73 12.86 -3.66
CA ALA A 37 -18.76 12.54 -2.60
C ALA A 37 -19.09 13.19 -1.26
N GLN A 38 -19.96 14.24 -1.21
CA GLN A 38 -20.37 14.88 0.04
C GLN A 38 -20.95 13.90 1.06
N ASN A 39 -21.65 12.87 0.60
CA ASN A 39 -22.20 11.82 1.47
C ASN A 39 -21.11 10.96 2.15
N TYR A 40 -19.87 11.04 1.70
CA TYR A 40 -18.74 10.22 2.16
C TYR A 40 -17.60 11.07 2.74
N LEU A 41 -17.87 12.33 3.08
CA LEU A 41 -16.85 13.24 3.62
C LEU A 41 -16.11 12.67 4.82
N PRO A 42 -16.76 12.06 5.84
CA PRO A 42 -16.05 11.48 6.97
C PRO A 42 -15.04 10.41 6.55
N GLN A 43 -15.40 9.55 5.61
CA GLN A 43 -14.52 8.50 5.10
C GLN A 43 -13.38 9.07 4.25
N ILE A 44 -13.65 10.12 3.48
CA ILE A 44 -12.62 10.84 2.70
C ILE A 44 -11.60 11.46 3.64
N GLU A 45 -12.04 12.16 4.71
CA GLU A 45 -11.16 12.75 5.71
C GLU A 45 -10.30 11.71 6.41
N LEU A 46 -10.86 10.57 6.76
CA LEU A 46 -10.11 9.44 7.31
C LEU A 46 -9.04 8.94 6.34
N LEU A 47 -9.38 8.79 5.05
CA LEU A 47 -8.42 8.33 4.04
C LEU A 47 -7.31 9.34 3.78
N LEU A 48 -7.57 10.65 3.92
CA LEU A 48 -6.55 11.69 3.80
C LEU A 48 -5.48 11.62 4.91
N THR A 49 -5.76 10.92 6.02
CA THR A 49 -4.75 10.65 7.05
C THR A 49 -3.73 9.58 6.62
N VAL A 50 -4.06 8.77 5.60
CA VAL A 50 -3.19 7.68 5.13
C VAL A 50 -2.00 8.25 4.36
N PRO A 51 -0.77 7.84 4.70
CA PRO A 51 0.42 8.25 3.98
C PRO A 51 0.33 8.01 2.48
N GLY A 52 0.60 9.05 1.70
CA GLY A 52 0.59 9.01 0.24
C GLY A 52 -0.75 9.34 -0.41
N ILE A 53 -1.83 9.51 0.37
CA ILE A 53 -3.09 10.07 -0.09
C ILE A 53 -3.07 11.57 0.24
N HIS A 54 -2.94 12.41 -0.78
CA HIS A 54 -2.71 13.85 -0.60
C HIS A 54 -3.87 14.72 -1.10
N ASP A 55 -4.83 14.12 -1.79
CA ASP A 55 -5.95 14.83 -2.40
C ASP A 55 -7.25 14.01 -2.28
N ALA A 56 -8.37 14.73 -2.29
CA ALA A 56 -9.70 14.14 -2.14
C ALA A 56 -10.04 13.18 -3.29
N PHE A 57 -9.61 13.47 -4.52
CA PHE A 57 -9.91 12.60 -5.66
C PHE A 57 -9.23 11.23 -5.54
N THR A 58 -8.02 11.16 -4.98
CA THR A 58 -7.38 9.88 -4.66
C THR A 58 -8.20 9.09 -3.64
N ALA A 59 -8.68 9.72 -2.57
CA ALA A 59 -9.55 9.09 -1.58
C ALA A 59 -10.88 8.63 -2.19
N ILE A 60 -11.55 9.49 -2.98
CA ILE A 60 -12.80 9.18 -3.69
C ILE A 60 -12.61 7.99 -4.62
N ARG A 61 -11.53 7.93 -5.40
CA ARG A 61 -11.25 6.79 -6.29
C ARG A 61 -11.06 5.48 -5.53
N ILE A 62 -10.45 5.52 -4.34
CA ILE A 62 -10.34 4.34 -3.49
C ILE A 62 -11.73 3.93 -3.02
N LEU A 63 -12.53 4.85 -2.48
CA LEU A 63 -13.90 4.57 -2.02
C LEU A 63 -14.81 4.07 -3.14
N ALA A 64 -14.69 4.60 -4.36
CA ALA A 64 -15.44 4.15 -5.52
C ALA A 64 -15.16 2.68 -5.88
N GLU A 65 -13.95 2.20 -5.61
CA GLU A 65 -13.55 0.82 -5.88
C GLU A 65 -13.94 -0.16 -4.75
N ILE A 66 -13.75 0.23 -3.48
CA ILE A 66 -13.92 -0.69 -2.34
C ILE A 66 -15.22 -0.47 -1.55
N GLY A 67 -15.91 0.66 -1.78
CA GLY A 67 -17.03 1.10 -0.95
C GLY A 67 -16.58 1.71 0.39
N ALA A 68 -17.52 2.29 1.10
CA ALA A 68 -17.32 2.81 2.46
C ALA A 68 -17.61 1.74 3.53
N ASP A 69 -18.45 0.77 3.21
CA ASP A 69 -18.83 -0.33 4.10
C ASP A 69 -17.86 -1.51 3.97
N MET A 70 -17.06 -1.72 5.00
CA MET A 70 -16.08 -2.81 5.05
C MET A 70 -16.68 -4.17 5.46
N THR A 71 -17.97 -4.25 5.81
CA THR A 71 -18.64 -5.54 6.12
C THR A 71 -18.75 -6.45 4.89
N VAL A 72 -18.64 -5.88 3.69
CA VAL A 72 -18.55 -6.60 2.41
C VAL A 72 -17.33 -7.52 2.33
N PHE A 73 -16.30 -7.22 3.09
CA PHE A 73 -15.06 -8.00 3.14
C PHE A 73 -14.88 -8.61 4.53
N ASP A 74 -14.91 -9.94 4.66
CA ASP A 74 -14.74 -10.63 5.94
C ASP A 74 -13.45 -10.23 6.67
N THR A 75 -12.38 -9.94 5.91
CA THR A 75 -11.07 -9.58 6.45
C THR A 75 -10.30 -8.66 5.51
N SER A 76 -9.34 -7.93 6.07
CA SER A 76 -8.37 -7.15 5.27
C SER A 76 -7.58 -8.03 4.28
N LYS A 77 -7.38 -9.32 4.59
CA LYS A 77 -6.74 -10.28 3.67
C LYS A 77 -7.61 -10.57 2.46
N HIS A 78 -8.94 -10.68 2.66
CA HIS A 78 -9.92 -10.85 1.58
C HIS A 78 -9.88 -9.64 0.64
N LEU A 79 -9.98 -8.41 1.17
CA LEU A 79 -9.85 -7.18 0.39
C LEU A 79 -8.52 -7.12 -0.39
N CYS A 80 -7.38 -7.44 0.24
CA CYS A 80 -6.08 -7.46 -0.45
C CYS A 80 -6.01 -8.51 -1.57
N SER A 81 -6.67 -9.64 -1.40
CA SER A 81 -6.78 -10.68 -2.43
C SER A 81 -7.64 -10.22 -3.60
N TRP A 82 -8.80 -9.64 -3.30
CA TRP A 82 -9.70 -9.06 -4.29
C TRP A 82 -9.02 -7.95 -5.11
N ALA A 83 -8.24 -7.08 -4.46
CA ALA A 83 -7.44 -6.04 -5.09
C ALA A 83 -6.23 -6.57 -5.89
N GLY A 84 -5.97 -7.88 -5.89
CA GLY A 84 -4.83 -8.48 -6.58
C GLY A 84 -3.46 -8.08 -6.04
N LEU A 85 -3.38 -7.76 -4.75
CA LEU A 85 -2.13 -7.41 -4.07
C LEU A 85 -1.53 -8.59 -3.30
N THR A 86 -2.15 -9.77 -3.34
CA THR A 86 -1.62 -11.00 -2.75
C THR A 86 -1.00 -11.89 -3.82
N PRO A 87 0.07 -12.64 -3.49
CA PRO A 87 0.58 -13.67 -4.38
C PRO A 87 -0.51 -14.72 -4.63
N GLN A 88 -0.67 -15.14 -5.88
CA GLN A 88 -1.50 -16.29 -6.19
C GLN A 88 -0.72 -17.56 -5.83
N ASN A 89 -1.33 -18.42 -5.00
CA ASN A 89 -0.84 -19.76 -4.76
C ASN A 89 -1.35 -20.67 -5.90
N ALA A 90 -0.72 -20.59 -7.06
CA ALA A 90 -0.93 -21.60 -8.08
C ALA A 90 -0.08 -22.82 -7.72
N GLU A 91 -0.65 -23.70 -6.90
CA GLU A 91 -0.07 -24.99 -6.54
C GLU A 91 -0.88 -26.09 -7.24
N SER A 92 -0.20 -26.97 -7.98
CA SER A 92 -0.82 -28.13 -8.60
C SER A 92 0.11 -29.32 -8.35
N ALA A 93 -0.43 -30.39 -7.78
CA ALA A 93 0.30 -31.61 -7.44
C ALA A 93 1.58 -31.36 -6.61
N GLY A 94 1.48 -30.51 -5.56
CA GLY A 94 2.59 -30.18 -4.66
C GLY A 94 3.69 -29.29 -5.26
N LYS A 95 3.57 -28.86 -6.52
CA LYS A 95 4.54 -27.96 -7.17
C LYS A 95 3.98 -26.55 -7.28
N LYS A 96 4.68 -25.56 -6.69
CA LYS A 96 4.37 -24.13 -6.83
C LYS A 96 4.67 -23.67 -8.26
N LYS A 97 3.62 -23.39 -9.05
CA LYS A 97 3.78 -22.94 -10.44
C LYS A 97 4.11 -21.44 -10.55
N THR A 98 3.56 -20.59 -9.70
CA THR A 98 3.83 -19.15 -9.74
C THR A 98 3.53 -18.46 -8.40
N THR A 99 4.30 -17.40 -8.10
CA THR A 99 4.07 -16.48 -6.99
C THR A 99 3.69 -15.08 -7.49
N ARG A 100 3.24 -14.97 -8.76
CA ARG A 100 2.82 -13.70 -9.33
C ARG A 100 1.54 -13.21 -8.65
N ILE A 101 1.40 -11.89 -8.54
CA ILE A 101 0.15 -11.27 -8.07
C ILE A 101 -0.95 -11.44 -9.11
N GLY A 102 -2.21 -11.50 -8.64
CA GLY A 102 -3.40 -11.63 -9.49
C GLY A 102 -3.55 -10.51 -10.50
N LYS A 103 -4.33 -10.78 -11.55
CA LYS A 103 -4.72 -9.77 -12.56
C LYS A 103 -5.88 -8.87 -12.11
N SER A 104 -6.55 -9.22 -10.99
CA SER A 104 -7.65 -8.44 -10.39
C SER A 104 -7.19 -7.05 -9.93
N GLY A 105 -8.15 -6.18 -9.63
CA GLY A 105 -7.88 -4.81 -9.18
C GLY A 105 -7.33 -3.90 -10.29
N ALA A 106 -7.97 -3.89 -11.46
CA ALA A 106 -7.52 -3.16 -12.63
C ALA A 106 -7.32 -1.66 -12.36
N TYR A 107 -8.17 -1.05 -11.56
CA TYR A 107 -8.11 0.38 -11.22
C TYR A 107 -7.48 0.62 -9.84
N LEU A 108 -7.88 -0.16 -8.82
CA LEU A 108 -7.41 0.02 -7.46
C LEU A 108 -5.91 -0.27 -7.29
N LYS A 109 -5.41 -1.36 -7.90
CA LYS A 109 -4.00 -1.76 -7.77
C LYS A 109 -3.00 -0.72 -8.29
N PRO A 110 -3.13 -0.15 -9.52
CA PRO A 110 -2.26 0.91 -9.97
C PRO A 110 -2.32 2.15 -9.07
N LEU A 111 -3.52 2.52 -8.60
CA LEU A 111 -3.72 3.64 -7.69
C LEU A 111 -2.96 3.43 -6.38
N LEU A 112 -3.13 2.28 -5.74
CA LEU A 112 -2.42 1.95 -4.49
C LEU A 112 -0.90 1.83 -4.67
N ILE A 113 -0.41 1.43 -5.83
CA ILE A 113 1.02 1.47 -6.15
C ILE A 113 1.52 2.92 -6.19
N GLN A 114 0.76 3.86 -6.78
CA GLN A 114 1.11 5.29 -6.77
C GLN A 114 1.10 5.85 -5.35
N VAL A 115 0.07 5.55 -4.55
CA VAL A 115 0.00 5.93 -3.13
C VAL A 115 1.21 5.38 -2.36
N ALA A 116 1.57 4.11 -2.56
CA ALA A 116 2.73 3.49 -1.91
C ALA A 116 4.06 4.14 -2.34
N LEU A 117 4.19 4.52 -3.61
CA LEU A 117 5.34 5.28 -4.09
C LEU A 117 5.42 6.65 -3.43
N ALA A 118 4.31 7.38 -3.35
CA ALA A 118 4.22 8.70 -2.70
C ALA A 118 4.54 8.59 -1.20
N ALA A 119 3.89 7.67 -0.47
CA ALA A 119 4.12 7.43 0.96
C ALA A 119 5.57 7.07 1.30
N SER A 120 6.27 6.44 0.38
CA SER A 120 7.63 5.95 0.58
C SER A 120 8.71 6.86 -0.02
N ARG A 121 8.36 8.10 -0.42
CA ARG A 121 9.33 9.14 -0.82
C ARG A 121 9.86 9.87 0.41
N GLY A 122 11.19 9.93 0.53
CA GLY A 122 11.83 10.59 1.66
C GLY A 122 11.51 9.94 3.01
N GLU A 123 11.76 10.67 4.09
CA GLU A 123 11.69 10.18 5.47
C GLU A 123 10.46 10.70 6.24
N LYS A 124 9.50 11.33 5.54
CA LYS A 124 8.29 11.86 6.17
C LYS A 124 7.49 10.80 6.93
N HIS A 125 7.53 9.55 6.43
CA HIS A 125 6.90 8.38 7.04
C HIS A 125 7.96 7.29 7.27
N PRO A 126 8.77 7.40 8.35
CA PRO A 126 9.92 6.54 8.58
C PRO A 126 9.56 5.06 8.70
N GLU A 127 8.37 4.74 9.21
CA GLU A 127 7.84 3.38 9.32
C GLU A 127 7.60 2.73 7.95
N ILE A 128 7.17 3.50 6.95
CA ILE A 128 6.95 3.04 5.58
C ILE A 128 8.27 3.01 4.82
N TYR A 129 9.05 4.09 4.93
CA TYR A 129 10.34 4.22 4.26
C TYR A 129 11.30 3.11 4.68
N GLY A 130 11.50 2.91 5.98
CA GLY A 130 12.37 1.86 6.53
C GLY A 130 11.93 0.46 6.08
N LYS A 131 10.62 0.19 6.10
CA LYS A 131 10.06 -1.09 5.62
C LYS A 131 10.31 -1.32 4.15
N LYS A 132 10.08 -0.28 3.31
CA LYS A 132 10.37 -0.35 1.87
C LYS A 132 11.84 -0.67 1.63
N GLN A 133 12.77 0.03 2.31
CA GLN A 133 14.21 -0.18 2.15
C GLN A 133 14.62 -1.62 2.51
N ALA A 134 14.16 -2.14 3.64
CA ALA A 134 14.42 -3.51 4.07
C ALA A 134 13.89 -4.55 3.07
N LEU A 135 12.68 -4.35 2.56
CA LEU A 135 12.09 -5.22 1.55
C LEU A 135 12.80 -5.12 0.19
N GLN A 136 13.21 -3.91 -0.20
CA GLN A 136 13.90 -3.66 -1.46
C GLN A 136 15.25 -4.36 -1.53
N LYS A 137 16.05 -4.33 -0.46
CA LYS A 137 17.31 -5.04 -0.35
C LYS A 137 17.15 -6.55 -0.54
N ARG A 138 16.04 -7.14 -0.01
CA ARG A 138 15.82 -8.58 0.00
C ARG A 138 15.04 -9.09 -1.22
N ARG A 139 14.09 -8.32 -1.75
CA ARG A 139 13.09 -8.79 -2.74
C ARG A 139 13.07 -7.96 -4.03
N GLY A 140 13.81 -6.85 -4.09
CA GLY A 140 13.84 -5.90 -5.20
C GLY A 140 12.73 -4.85 -5.16
N LYS A 141 12.91 -3.77 -5.91
CA LYS A 141 12.06 -2.54 -5.90
C LYS A 141 10.56 -2.84 -6.17
N LYS A 142 10.26 -3.59 -7.25
CA LYS A 142 8.86 -3.87 -7.66
C LYS A 142 8.09 -4.63 -6.57
N LYS A 143 8.69 -5.68 -5.99
CA LYS A 143 8.05 -6.46 -4.93
C LYS A 143 7.91 -5.68 -3.63
N ALA A 144 8.88 -4.81 -3.31
CA ALA A 144 8.81 -3.95 -2.13
C ALA A 144 7.62 -2.98 -2.22
N ILE A 145 7.42 -2.30 -3.34
CA ILE A 145 6.30 -1.36 -3.52
C ILE A 145 4.95 -2.07 -3.44
N VAL A 146 4.78 -3.24 -4.06
CA VAL A 146 3.54 -4.02 -3.96
C VAL A 146 3.25 -4.42 -2.50
N ALA A 147 4.29 -4.77 -1.74
CA ALA A 147 4.13 -5.10 -0.32
C ALA A 147 3.70 -3.87 0.51
N ILE A 148 4.25 -2.69 0.23
CA ILE A 148 3.80 -1.44 0.86
C ILE A 148 2.34 -1.13 0.45
N ALA A 149 1.98 -1.22 -0.83
CA ALA A 149 0.62 -1.01 -1.30
C ALA A 149 -0.39 -1.93 -0.58
N ARG A 150 -0.04 -3.22 -0.40
CA ARG A 150 -0.84 -4.17 0.38
C ARG A 150 -1.01 -3.73 1.83
N ARG A 151 0.06 -3.27 2.50
CA ARG A 151 -0.02 -2.80 3.88
C ARG A 151 -0.89 -1.54 4.01
N LEU A 152 -0.77 -0.61 3.08
CA LEU A 152 -1.63 0.57 3.06
C LEU A 152 -3.09 0.19 2.86
N LEU A 153 -3.41 -0.77 1.99
CA LEU A 153 -4.77 -1.26 1.82
C LEU A 153 -5.30 -1.97 3.09
N THR A 154 -4.43 -2.71 3.80
CA THR A 154 -4.79 -3.28 5.11
C THR A 154 -5.09 -2.17 6.13
N ALA A 155 -4.29 -1.10 6.16
CA ALA A 155 -4.56 0.05 7.02
C ALA A 155 -5.88 0.74 6.65
N ILE A 156 -6.14 0.98 5.37
CA ILE A 156 -7.40 1.55 4.86
C ILE A 156 -8.60 0.71 5.32
N TYR A 157 -8.53 -0.62 5.21
CA TYR A 157 -9.57 -1.51 5.71
C TYR A 157 -9.87 -1.25 7.19
N HIS A 158 -8.84 -1.21 8.05
CA HIS A 158 -9.03 -1.00 9.49
C HIS A 158 -9.50 0.42 9.82
N ILE A 159 -9.02 1.44 9.10
CA ILE A 159 -9.44 2.82 9.24
C ILE A 159 -10.95 2.95 8.98
N LEU A 160 -11.43 2.40 7.88
CA LEU A 160 -12.84 2.45 7.51
C LEU A 160 -13.71 1.55 8.41
N SER A 161 -13.22 0.36 8.81
CA SER A 161 -13.97 -0.54 9.68
C SER A 161 -14.15 -0.01 11.09
N LYS A 162 -13.15 0.71 11.62
CA LYS A 162 -13.15 1.25 12.99
C LYS A 162 -13.55 2.71 13.08
N ASN A 163 -13.61 3.38 11.93
CA ASN A 163 -13.81 4.83 11.84
C ASN A 163 -12.75 5.63 12.62
N GLU A 164 -11.49 5.20 12.53
CA GLU A 164 -10.34 5.80 13.22
C GLU A 164 -9.29 6.29 12.20
N PRO A 165 -8.58 7.40 12.46
CA PRO A 165 -7.53 7.90 11.57
C PRO A 165 -6.32 6.94 11.54
N TYR A 166 -5.44 7.12 10.53
CA TYR A 166 -4.21 6.34 10.41
C TYR A 166 -3.32 6.47 11.64
N ASN A 167 -2.95 5.32 12.23
CA ASN A 167 -2.06 5.26 13.39
C ASN A 167 -0.72 4.62 13.02
N PRO A 168 0.39 5.41 12.97
CA PRO A 168 1.72 4.87 12.68
C PRO A 168 2.19 3.81 13.67
N ALA A 169 1.80 3.90 14.94
CA ALA A 169 2.19 2.93 15.98
C ALA A 169 1.61 1.54 15.72
N ALA A 170 0.35 1.46 15.28
CA ALA A 170 -0.25 0.19 14.86
C ALA A 170 0.47 -0.44 13.67
N TYR A 171 0.90 0.39 12.71
CA TYR A 171 1.67 -0.03 11.54
C TYR A 171 3.03 -0.65 11.91
N ILE A 172 3.70 -0.13 12.95
CA ILE A 172 4.97 -0.66 13.47
C ILE A 172 4.75 -1.97 14.24
N GLN A 173 3.67 -2.07 15.02
CA GLN A 173 3.37 -3.26 15.82
C GLN A 173 3.10 -4.51 14.98
N GLU A 174 2.43 -4.38 13.84
CA GLU A 174 2.23 -5.51 12.92
C GLU A 174 3.53 -6.15 12.41
N ASP A 175 4.65 -5.43 12.45
CA ASP A 175 5.96 -5.95 12.06
C ASP A 175 6.67 -6.73 13.17
N LYS A 176 6.25 -6.56 14.41
CA LYS A 176 6.71 -7.36 15.52
C LYS A 176 5.92 -8.67 15.55
N ASN A 177 6.15 -9.53 14.56
CA ASN A 177 5.69 -10.91 14.60
C ASN A 177 6.39 -11.60 15.78
N PRO A 178 5.68 -12.01 16.83
CA PRO A 178 6.31 -12.68 17.99
C PRO A 178 6.97 -14.01 17.60
N MET A 179 6.64 -14.58 16.43
CA MET A 179 7.35 -15.71 15.84
C MET A 179 8.58 -15.33 14.99
N ALA A 180 8.91 -14.04 14.85
CA ALA A 180 10.14 -13.63 14.19
C ALA A 180 11.34 -13.97 15.07
N ARG A 181 11.76 -15.22 14.98
CA ARG A 181 13.03 -15.72 15.48
C ARG A 181 13.24 -15.55 17.00
N GLN A 182 12.59 -16.35 17.78
CA GLN A 182 13.30 -16.98 18.88
C GLN A 182 14.48 -17.73 18.25
N ILE A 183 15.65 -17.08 18.24
CA ILE A 183 16.90 -17.80 18.02
C ILE A 183 16.91 -18.86 19.12
N SER A 184 16.85 -20.15 18.76
CA SER A 184 16.93 -21.18 19.79
C SER A 184 18.18 -20.89 20.63
N GLN A 185 18.10 -21.13 21.94
CA GLN A 185 19.24 -20.87 22.83
C GLN A 185 20.53 -21.47 22.25
N GLU A 186 20.45 -22.68 21.68
CA GLU A 186 21.54 -23.35 21.00
C GLU A 186 22.16 -22.54 19.85
N LYS A 187 21.32 -21.92 18.99
CA LYS A 187 21.83 -21.04 17.91
C LYS A 187 22.42 -19.75 18.45
N ALA A 188 21.90 -19.21 19.55
CA ALA A 188 22.46 -18.05 20.18
C ALA A 188 23.84 -18.36 20.79
N PHE A 189 23.98 -19.51 21.45
CA PHE A 189 25.25 -20.01 21.98
C PHE A 189 26.29 -20.26 20.85
N GLU A 190 25.89 -20.89 19.77
CA GLU A 190 26.73 -21.15 18.62
C GLU A 190 27.24 -19.85 17.98
N MET A 191 26.38 -18.84 17.89
CA MET A 191 26.72 -17.54 17.33
C MET A 191 27.66 -16.75 18.23
N LEU A 192 27.49 -16.80 19.56
CA LEU A 192 28.41 -16.20 20.53
C LEU A 192 29.77 -16.91 20.54
N ALA A 193 29.79 -18.22 20.47
CA ALA A 193 31.03 -19.01 20.37
C ALA A 193 31.82 -18.68 19.09
N ARG A 194 31.16 -18.47 17.95
CA ARG A 194 31.81 -18.03 16.69
C ARG A 194 32.38 -16.60 16.78
N MET A 195 31.81 -15.78 17.65
CA MET A 195 32.31 -14.42 17.92
C MET A 195 33.43 -14.37 18.97
N GLY A 196 33.87 -15.52 19.49
CA GLY A 196 34.97 -15.64 20.44
C GLY A 196 34.56 -15.44 21.91
N PHE A 197 33.25 -15.42 22.22
CA PHE A 197 32.77 -15.35 23.61
C PHE A 197 32.73 -16.74 24.23
N ILE A 198 33.28 -16.87 25.45
CA ILE A 198 33.16 -18.08 26.28
C ILE A 198 31.78 -18.01 26.94
N VAL A 199 30.86 -18.87 26.54
CA VAL A 199 29.49 -18.90 27.09
C VAL A 199 29.38 -20.13 27.99
N SER A 200 29.23 -19.92 29.32
CA SER A 200 28.91 -20.97 30.25
C SER A 200 27.39 -21.17 30.31
N ASN A 201 26.94 -22.43 30.20
CA ASN A 201 25.53 -22.77 30.43
C ASN A 201 25.15 -22.43 31.87
N PRO A 202 24.08 -21.69 32.11
CA PRO A 202 23.59 -21.53 33.51
C PRO A 202 23.16 -22.88 34.01
N SER A 203 23.79 -23.31 35.10
CA SER A 203 23.41 -24.53 35.83
C SER A 203 21.94 -24.45 36.22
N PRO A 204 21.16 -25.53 36.13
CA PRO A 204 19.77 -25.51 36.57
C PRO A 204 19.76 -25.16 38.10
N LEU A 205 19.01 -24.10 38.43
CA LEU A 205 18.75 -23.73 39.81
C LEU A 205 18.13 -24.95 40.50
N SER A 206 18.87 -25.53 41.43
CA SER A 206 18.37 -26.57 42.30
C SER A 206 17.19 -25.99 43.10
N SER A 207 16.01 -26.48 42.86
CA SER A 207 14.84 -26.28 43.72
C SER A 207 15.11 -27.02 45.04
N SER A 208 15.52 -26.29 46.03
CA SER A 208 15.57 -26.78 47.40
C SER A 208 14.55 -26.02 48.26
N GLY A 209 13.62 -26.77 48.84
CA GLY A 209 12.80 -26.35 49.98
C GLY A 209 11.33 -26.16 49.66
#